data_df68dc5531e64dfe35ec558b6add5871
#
_entry.id   df68dc5531e64dfe35ec558b6add5871
#
_cell.length_a   1.000
_cell.length_b   1.000
_cell.length_c   1.000
_cell.angle_alpha   90.00
_cell.angle_beta   90.00
_cell.angle_gamma   90.00
#
_symmetry.space_group_name_H-M   'P 1'
#
loop_
_entity.id
_entity.type
_entity.pdbx_description
1 polymer ?
#
loop_
_entity_poly.entity_id
_entity_poly.type
_entity_poly.pdbx_seq_one_letter_code
_entity_poly.pdbx_strand_id
1 'polypeptide(L)'
;MKKAILATKVGMTQIFNEQGVLTPVTVLQAGPCVVTQIKTVENDGYKAVQVGFVDKKEKIVNIDKSGKKEIVHRNGVTKAEKGHLDKAGVSGKRFLKEFKFDNAEEYTLAQEIKADIFAVGDKVDATAISKGKGFQGAIKRHNQHRGPMAHGSKFHRHAGSNGAASDPSRVFKGKKMPGHMGSKKITIQNLEIVRVDAENNLLLVKGSVPGPKKSLVTIKETVKA
;
A
#
# COMPACT_ATOMS: atom_id res chain seq x y z
N MET A 1 8.80 13.61 8.07
CA MET A 1 7.32 13.52 8.07
C MET A 1 6.83 13.37 9.50
N LYS A 2 5.71 14.01 9.84
CA LYS A 2 5.18 13.99 11.22
C LYS A 2 4.19 12.84 11.45
N LYS A 3 3.36 12.49 10.44
CA LYS A 3 2.30 11.51 10.57
C LYS A 3 2.40 10.44 9.48
N ALA A 4 2.37 9.16 9.86
CA ALA A 4 2.27 8.03 8.94
C ALA A 4 1.66 6.81 9.63
N ILE A 5 0.89 6.00 8.89
CA ILE A 5 0.25 4.79 9.39
C ILE A 5 0.09 3.74 8.27
N LEU A 6 -0.02 2.47 8.66
CA LEU A 6 -0.43 1.40 7.76
C LEU A 6 -1.93 1.17 7.89
N ALA A 7 -2.58 0.95 6.77
CA ALA A 7 -4.01 0.72 6.70
C ALA A 7 -4.37 -0.42 5.75
N THR A 8 -5.56 -0.97 5.92
CA THR A 8 -6.18 -1.92 5.00
C THR A 8 -7.34 -1.25 4.28
N LYS A 9 -7.39 -1.37 2.95
CA LYS A 9 -8.51 -0.85 2.16
C LYS A 9 -9.76 -1.70 2.37
N VAL A 10 -10.79 -1.14 3.00
CA VAL A 10 -12.08 -1.80 3.20
C VAL A 10 -12.91 -1.73 1.93
N GLY A 11 -13.07 -0.55 1.37
CA GLY A 11 -13.87 -0.34 0.16
C GLY A 11 -14.00 1.12 -0.21
N MET A 12 -14.96 1.40 -1.07
CA MET A 12 -15.37 2.77 -1.41
C MET A 12 -16.86 2.93 -1.18
N THR A 13 -17.25 4.12 -0.74
CA THR A 13 -18.61 4.55 -0.53
C THR A 13 -18.72 6.03 -0.86
N GLN A 14 -19.86 6.62 -0.61
CA GLN A 14 -20.12 8.05 -0.75
C GLN A 14 -20.75 8.58 0.52
N ILE A 15 -20.50 9.82 0.80
CA ILE A 15 -21.10 10.56 1.92
C ILE A 15 -21.59 11.92 1.40
N PHE A 16 -22.59 12.46 2.06
CA PHE A 16 -23.04 13.82 1.81
C PHE A 16 -22.40 14.76 2.83
N ASN A 17 -21.95 15.92 2.40
CA ASN A 17 -21.53 16.97 3.29
C ASN A 17 -22.77 17.72 3.82
N GLU A 18 -22.55 18.69 4.74
CA GLU A 18 -23.62 19.53 5.32
C GLU A 18 -24.41 20.33 4.27
N GLN A 19 -23.81 20.60 3.13
CA GLN A 19 -24.41 21.30 2.01
C GLN A 19 -25.14 20.36 1.05
N GLY A 20 -25.27 19.08 1.33
CA GLY A 20 -25.90 18.07 0.48
C GLY A 20 -25.07 17.65 -0.72
N VAL A 21 -23.80 18.06 -0.83
CA VAL A 21 -22.93 17.68 -1.94
C VAL A 21 -22.36 16.28 -1.70
N LEU A 22 -22.54 15.41 -2.69
CA LEU A 22 -22.04 14.04 -2.67
C LEU A 22 -20.51 13.99 -2.81
N THR A 23 -19.84 13.38 -1.85
CA THR A 23 -18.39 13.20 -1.85
C THR A 23 -18.06 11.71 -1.91
N PRO A 24 -17.35 11.22 -2.98
CA PRO A 24 -16.89 9.84 -3.03
C PRO A 24 -15.72 9.66 -2.07
N VAL A 25 -15.77 8.60 -1.24
CA VAL A 25 -14.73 8.32 -0.24
C VAL A 25 -14.25 6.88 -0.29
N THR A 26 -12.99 6.69 0.02
CA THR A 26 -12.41 5.37 0.30
C THR A 26 -12.33 5.17 1.80
N VAL A 27 -12.86 4.07 2.29
CA VAL A 27 -12.78 3.66 3.69
C VAL A 27 -11.53 2.81 3.89
N LEU A 28 -10.69 3.25 4.82
CA LEU A 28 -9.44 2.62 5.19
C LEU A 28 -9.48 2.28 6.68
N GLN A 29 -9.19 1.03 7.03
CA GLN A 29 -8.95 0.63 8.41
C GLN A 29 -7.47 0.91 8.73
N ALA A 30 -7.21 1.97 9.47
CA ALA A 30 -5.89 2.52 9.73
C ALA A 30 -5.45 2.18 11.16
N GLY A 31 -4.58 1.19 11.31
CA GLY A 31 -4.12 0.72 12.61
C GLY A 31 -5.07 -0.30 13.28
N PRO A 32 -4.82 -0.63 14.57
CA PRO A 32 -3.65 -0.18 15.33
C PRO A 32 -2.33 -0.69 14.75
N CYS A 33 -1.34 0.18 14.66
CA CYS A 33 0.03 -0.18 14.33
C CYS A 33 0.87 -0.18 15.60
N VAL A 34 1.75 -1.15 15.78
CA VAL A 34 2.57 -1.27 16.99
C VAL A 34 4.03 -1.01 16.64
N VAL A 35 4.72 -0.21 17.43
CA VAL A 35 6.15 0.06 17.27
C VAL A 35 6.94 -1.20 17.62
N THR A 36 7.70 -1.74 16.65
CA THR A 36 8.48 -2.96 16.80
C THR A 36 9.98 -2.71 16.95
N GLN A 37 10.46 -1.59 16.45
CA GLN A 37 11.87 -1.20 16.59
C GLN A 37 12.01 0.32 16.39
N ILE A 38 12.90 0.92 17.16
CA ILE A 38 13.32 2.31 17.00
C ILE A 38 14.77 2.26 16.51
N LYS A 39 15.04 2.88 15.37
CA LYS A 39 16.37 2.97 14.78
C LYS A 39 17.00 4.31 15.10
N THR A 40 18.25 4.26 15.55
CA THR A 40 19.04 5.43 15.94
C THR A 40 20.24 5.61 15.00
N VAL A 41 20.78 6.82 14.96
CA VAL A 41 21.95 7.12 14.10
C VAL A 41 23.16 6.31 14.58
N GLU A 42 23.32 6.07 15.88
CA GLU A 42 24.47 5.36 16.46
C GLU A 42 24.52 3.90 16.03
N ASN A 43 23.39 3.20 16.06
CA ASN A 43 23.34 1.77 15.77
C ASN A 43 23.04 1.45 14.31
N ASP A 44 22.16 2.22 13.66
CA ASP A 44 21.62 1.91 12.32
C ASP A 44 22.10 2.91 11.26
N GLY A 45 22.73 4.03 11.64
CA GLY A 45 23.18 5.08 10.73
C GLY A 45 22.08 6.04 10.29
N TYR A 46 20.83 5.84 10.72
CA TYR A 46 19.70 6.73 10.44
C TYR A 46 18.59 6.59 11.48
N LYS A 47 17.75 7.64 11.59
CA LYS A 47 16.58 7.63 12.47
C LYS A 47 15.35 7.12 11.74
N ALA A 48 14.67 6.11 12.30
CA ALA A 48 13.39 5.59 11.81
C ALA A 48 12.65 4.81 12.90
N VAL A 49 11.34 4.69 12.74
CA VAL A 49 10.50 3.82 13.59
C VAL A 49 9.94 2.72 12.71
N GLN A 50 10.18 1.47 13.09
CA GLN A 50 9.56 0.32 12.45
C GLN A 50 8.24 0.03 13.15
N VAL A 51 7.19 -0.11 12.36
CA VAL A 51 5.85 -0.44 12.85
C VAL A 51 5.37 -1.76 12.28
N GLY A 52 4.69 -2.53 13.13
CA GLY A 52 4.01 -3.77 12.79
C GLY A 52 2.51 -3.56 12.63
N PHE A 53 1.91 -4.19 11.62
CA PHE A 53 0.48 -4.07 11.33
C PHE A 53 -0.13 -5.43 11.00
N VAL A 54 -1.34 -5.69 11.48
CA VAL A 54 -2.13 -6.92 11.37
C VAL A 54 -1.42 -8.13 12.00
N ASP A 55 -2.05 -8.73 12.99
CA ASP A 55 -1.53 -9.94 13.64
C ASP A 55 -1.56 -11.14 12.69
N LYS A 56 -0.49 -11.94 12.72
CA LYS A 56 -0.48 -13.25 12.09
C LYS A 56 -1.26 -14.23 12.97
N LYS A 57 -2.26 -14.90 12.40
CA LYS A 57 -3.00 -15.95 13.09
C LYS A 57 -2.12 -17.19 13.21
N GLU A 58 -1.94 -17.68 14.41
CA GLU A 58 -1.35 -18.99 14.66
C GLU A 58 -2.35 -20.07 14.28
N LYS A 59 -1.94 -21.03 13.44
CA LYS A 59 -2.74 -22.21 13.14
C LYS A 59 -2.22 -23.38 13.97
N ILE A 60 -3.05 -23.91 14.84
CA ILE A 60 -2.83 -25.21 15.51
C ILE A 60 -3.08 -26.29 14.45
N VAL A 61 -2.05 -27.06 14.08
CA VAL A 61 -2.15 -28.03 12.98
C VAL A 61 -2.21 -29.48 13.49
N ASN A 62 -1.61 -29.82 14.64
CA ASN A 62 -1.62 -31.17 15.18
C ASN A 62 -1.85 -31.18 16.69
N ILE A 63 -2.67 -32.13 17.13
CA ILE A 63 -2.77 -32.56 18.54
C ILE A 63 -2.14 -33.93 18.58
N ASP A 64 -1.00 -34.08 19.24
CA ASP A 64 -0.40 -35.39 19.45
C ASP A 64 -1.29 -36.31 20.27
N LYS A 65 -1.10 -37.64 20.11
CA LYS A 65 -1.85 -38.66 20.89
C LYS A 65 -1.73 -38.48 22.40
N SER A 66 -0.77 -37.65 22.85
CA SER A 66 -0.58 -37.26 24.26
C SER A 66 -1.32 -35.98 24.67
N GLY A 67 -2.11 -35.36 23.77
CA GLY A 67 -2.85 -34.12 24.03
C GLY A 67 -2.01 -32.87 24.01
N LYS A 68 -0.71 -32.93 23.66
CA LYS A 68 0.11 -31.75 23.45
C LYS A 68 -0.21 -31.10 22.10
N LYS A 69 -0.55 -29.83 22.14
CA LYS A 69 -0.78 -28.99 20.94
C LYS A 69 0.56 -28.60 20.36
N GLU A 70 0.93 -29.14 19.22
CA GLU A 70 2.07 -28.65 18.45
C GLU A 70 1.59 -27.54 17.50
N ILE A 71 2.10 -26.32 17.74
CA ILE A 71 1.77 -25.16 16.90
C ILE A 71 2.63 -25.25 15.65
N VAL A 72 2.08 -25.77 14.56
CA VAL A 72 2.76 -25.79 13.27
C VAL A 72 2.46 -24.50 12.52
N HIS A 73 3.42 -23.62 12.44
CA HIS A 73 3.32 -22.32 11.80
C HIS A 73 3.35 -22.44 10.26
N ARG A 74 2.27 -22.88 9.63
CA ARG A 74 2.19 -22.93 8.15
C ARG A 74 2.07 -21.55 7.48
N ASN A 75 1.71 -20.51 8.18
CA ASN A 75 1.78 -19.09 7.77
C ASN A 75 2.21 -18.21 8.95
N GLY A 76 2.93 -18.80 9.88
CA GLY A 76 3.40 -18.19 11.09
C GLY A 76 4.62 -17.30 10.86
N VAL A 77 5.10 -16.75 11.94
CA VAL A 77 6.33 -15.98 12.03
C VAL A 77 7.50 -16.97 12.02
N THR A 78 8.55 -16.72 11.25
CA THR A 78 9.76 -17.52 11.32
C THR A 78 10.43 -17.34 12.68
N LYS A 79 11.33 -18.27 13.09
CA LYS A 79 12.07 -18.14 14.35
C LYS A 79 12.85 -16.81 14.44
N ALA A 80 13.42 -16.36 13.32
CA ALA A 80 14.13 -15.08 13.24
C ALA A 80 13.20 -13.88 13.42
N GLU A 81 12.05 -13.85 12.72
CA GLU A 81 11.04 -12.79 12.90
C GLU A 81 10.50 -12.79 14.33
N LYS A 82 10.27 -13.99 14.91
CA LYS A 82 9.81 -14.11 16.30
C LYS A 82 10.81 -13.48 17.26
N GLY A 83 12.09 -13.85 17.17
CA GLY A 83 13.13 -13.26 18.01
C GLY A 83 13.27 -11.75 17.87
N HIS A 84 12.97 -11.21 16.67
CA HIS A 84 12.93 -9.77 16.45
C HIS A 84 11.74 -9.10 17.16
N LEU A 85 10.54 -9.69 17.07
CA LEU A 85 9.33 -9.15 17.68
C LEU A 85 9.28 -9.36 19.20
N ASP A 86 9.84 -10.47 19.69
CA ASP A 86 9.96 -10.77 21.12
C ASP A 86 10.81 -9.72 21.87
N LYS A 87 11.82 -9.13 21.21
CA LYS A 87 12.60 -8.00 21.78
C LYS A 87 11.75 -6.78 22.07
N ALA A 88 10.70 -6.58 21.29
CA ALA A 88 9.74 -5.47 21.48
C ALA A 88 8.53 -5.89 22.34
N GLY A 89 8.43 -7.16 22.77
CA GLY A 89 7.26 -7.69 23.48
C GLY A 89 5.98 -7.71 22.66
N VAL A 90 6.09 -7.84 21.31
CA VAL A 90 4.96 -7.70 20.37
C VAL A 90 4.64 -9.04 19.73
N SER A 91 3.34 -9.32 19.55
CA SER A 91 2.85 -10.50 18.82
C SER A 91 3.31 -10.52 17.36
N GLY A 92 3.27 -11.70 16.74
CA GLY A 92 3.64 -11.87 15.32
C GLY A 92 2.86 -10.96 14.39
N LYS A 93 3.52 -10.05 13.67
CA LYS A 93 2.89 -9.11 12.73
C LYS A 93 3.03 -9.57 11.29
N ARG A 94 2.00 -9.31 10.48
CA ARG A 94 1.99 -9.65 9.05
C ARG A 94 2.82 -8.70 8.21
N PHE A 95 2.78 -7.43 8.54
CA PHE A 95 3.46 -6.37 7.80
C PHE A 95 4.37 -5.61 8.76
N LEU A 96 5.64 -5.48 8.39
CA LEU A 96 6.60 -4.62 9.06
C LEU A 96 7.02 -3.54 8.07
N LYS A 97 7.04 -2.29 8.52
CA LYS A 97 7.46 -1.17 7.69
C LYS A 97 8.08 -0.06 8.51
N GLU A 98 9.10 0.57 7.94
CA GLU A 98 9.80 1.69 8.55
C GLU A 98 9.24 3.01 8.06
N PHE A 99 9.15 3.96 8.98
CA PHE A 99 8.83 5.35 8.74
C PHE A 99 9.92 6.25 9.32
N LYS A 100 10.35 7.23 8.53
CA LYS A 100 11.30 8.25 8.97
C LYS A 100 10.50 9.42 9.57
N PHE A 101 10.13 9.31 10.83
CA PHE A 101 9.50 10.40 11.57
C PHE A 101 10.55 11.43 11.96
N ASP A 102 10.13 12.70 11.99
CA ASP A 102 10.99 13.80 12.44
C ASP A 102 11.25 13.70 13.95
N ASN A 103 10.25 13.22 14.71
CA ASN A 103 10.25 12.98 16.13
C ASN A 103 10.38 11.48 16.49
N ALA A 104 11.25 10.74 15.81
CA ALA A 104 11.41 9.30 16.06
C ALA A 104 11.80 8.95 17.51
N GLU A 105 12.38 9.89 18.24
CA GLU A 105 12.85 9.73 19.63
C GLU A 105 11.70 9.74 20.66
N GLU A 106 10.54 10.28 20.32
CA GLU A 106 9.37 10.33 21.21
C GLU A 106 8.61 8.99 21.28
N TYR A 107 8.88 8.10 20.34
CA TYR A 107 8.22 6.79 20.29
C TYR A 107 8.86 5.81 21.29
N THR A 108 8.02 4.94 21.86
CA THR A 108 8.45 3.85 22.73
C THR A 108 8.16 2.50 22.08
N LEU A 109 8.93 1.46 22.45
CA LEU A 109 8.67 0.09 22.01
C LEU A 109 7.28 -0.36 22.47
N ALA A 110 6.61 -1.16 21.67
CA ALA A 110 5.24 -1.64 21.87
C ALA A 110 4.15 -0.54 21.90
N GLN A 111 4.49 0.71 21.65
CA GLN A 111 3.51 1.80 21.56
C GLN A 111 2.54 1.56 20.39
N GLU A 112 1.26 1.77 20.62
CA GLU A 112 0.23 1.70 19.57
C GLU A 112 0.06 3.05 18.88
N ILE A 113 0.03 3.04 17.56
CA ILE A 113 -0.30 4.17 16.69
C ILE A 113 -1.66 3.88 16.05
N LYS A 114 -2.64 4.73 16.36
CA LYS A 114 -4.04 4.60 15.91
C LYS A 114 -4.40 5.69 14.88
N ALA A 115 -5.63 5.63 14.38
CA ALA A 115 -6.13 6.60 13.40
C ALA A 115 -6.25 8.03 13.95
N ASP A 116 -6.27 8.22 15.26
CA ASP A 116 -6.38 9.48 15.99
C ASP A 116 -5.25 10.47 15.74
N ILE A 117 -4.10 9.98 15.22
CA ILE A 117 -3.01 10.88 14.81
C ILE A 117 -3.39 11.84 13.67
N PHE A 118 -4.47 11.51 12.92
CA PHE A 118 -4.96 12.32 11.83
C PHE A 118 -6.20 13.13 12.24
N ALA A 119 -6.31 14.33 11.70
CA ALA A 119 -7.48 15.19 11.85
C ALA A 119 -8.28 15.27 10.53
N VAL A 120 -9.55 15.66 10.66
CA VAL A 120 -10.39 15.99 9.50
C VAL A 120 -9.80 17.21 8.80
N GLY A 121 -9.72 17.14 7.46
CA GLY A 121 -9.10 18.18 6.63
C GLY A 121 -7.60 17.97 6.38
N ASP A 122 -6.93 17.06 7.10
CA ASP A 122 -5.53 16.73 6.82
C ASP A 122 -5.37 16.21 5.38
N LYS A 123 -4.31 16.65 4.70
CA LYS A 123 -3.94 16.15 3.38
C LYS A 123 -2.92 15.04 3.51
N VAL A 124 -3.19 13.93 2.86
CA VAL A 124 -2.37 12.71 2.95
C VAL A 124 -2.03 12.13 1.59
N ASP A 125 -0.92 11.42 1.55
CA ASP A 125 -0.46 10.62 0.41
C ASP A 125 -0.74 9.14 0.69
N ALA A 126 -1.47 8.49 -0.21
CA ALA A 126 -1.79 7.07 -0.12
C ALA A 126 -0.97 6.25 -1.11
N THR A 127 -0.15 5.34 -0.59
CA THR A 127 0.70 4.45 -1.40
C THR A 127 0.25 3.01 -1.24
N ALA A 128 -0.01 2.34 -2.37
CA ALA A 128 -0.34 0.91 -2.38
C ALA A 128 0.05 0.26 -3.72
N ILE A 129 -0.06 -1.07 -3.78
CA ILE A 129 0.11 -1.82 -5.03
C ILE A 129 -1.21 -1.75 -5.81
N SER A 130 -1.14 -1.24 -7.04
CA SER A 130 -2.30 -1.10 -7.93
C SER A 130 -2.85 -2.46 -8.35
N LYS A 131 -4.13 -2.50 -8.77
CA LYS A 131 -4.74 -3.71 -9.33
C LYS A 131 -3.96 -4.18 -10.54
N GLY A 132 -3.62 -5.47 -10.60
CA GLY A 132 -3.01 -6.10 -11.78
C GLY A 132 -3.99 -6.14 -12.95
N LYS A 133 -3.48 -5.92 -14.15
CA LYS A 133 -4.23 -5.97 -15.41
C LYS A 133 -3.65 -7.01 -16.39
N GLY A 134 -2.66 -7.77 -15.94
CA GLY A 134 -1.97 -8.77 -16.75
C GLY A 134 -1.16 -8.17 -17.90
N PHE A 135 -0.90 -8.95 -18.94
CA PHE A 135 -0.24 -8.49 -20.16
C PHE A 135 -1.23 -7.69 -21.01
N GLN A 136 -0.90 -6.47 -21.37
CA GLN A 136 -1.76 -5.57 -22.13
C GLN A 136 -1.07 -5.07 -23.41
N GLY A 137 -1.86 -4.92 -24.46
CA GLY A 137 -1.44 -4.31 -25.71
C GLY A 137 -1.14 -2.81 -25.56
N ALA A 138 -0.42 -2.26 -26.54
CA ALA A 138 0.04 -0.88 -26.52
C ALA A 138 -1.10 0.16 -26.43
N ILE A 139 -2.26 -0.15 -27.00
CA ILE A 139 -3.45 0.70 -26.95
C ILE A 139 -3.89 0.95 -25.49
N LYS A 140 -4.11 -0.12 -24.71
CA LYS A 140 -4.55 0.00 -23.32
C LYS A 140 -3.43 0.45 -22.38
N ARG A 141 -2.20 -0.02 -22.63
CA ARG A 141 -1.06 0.26 -21.75
C ARG A 141 -0.53 1.68 -21.90
N HIS A 142 -0.57 2.22 -23.13
CA HIS A 142 0.07 3.50 -23.47
C HIS A 142 -0.87 4.49 -24.16
N ASN A 143 -2.18 4.19 -24.21
CA ASN A 143 -3.19 5.03 -24.85
C ASN A 143 -2.90 5.32 -26.34
N GLN A 144 -2.35 4.32 -27.05
CA GLN A 144 -2.15 4.42 -28.50
C GLN A 144 -3.48 4.28 -29.24
N HIS A 145 -3.58 4.91 -30.40
CA HIS A 145 -4.75 4.78 -31.26
C HIS A 145 -4.76 3.47 -32.01
N ARG A 146 -5.94 2.90 -32.26
CA ARG A 146 -6.14 1.78 -33.17
C ARG A 146 -6.11 2.27 -34.61
N GLY A 147 -5.78 1.38 -35.54
CA GLY A 147 -5.95 1.63 -36.97
C GLY A 147 -7.41 1.57 -37.42
N PRO A 148 -7.68 1.89 -38.71
CA PRO A 148 -9.00 1.77 -39.30
C PRO A 148 -9.53 0.33 -39.21
N MET A 149 -10.83 0.16 -38.98
CA MET A 149 -11.49 -1.15 -38.89
C MET A 149 -12.20 -1.54 -40.19
N ALA A 150 -12.25 -0.63 -41.17
CA ALA A 150 -12.87 -0.80 -42.49
C ALA A 150 -11.90 -0.41 -43.59
N HIS A 151 -12.37 -0.31 -44.85
CA HIS A 151 -11.60 0.07 -46.04
C HIS A 151 -10.39 -0.83 -46.31
N GLY A 152 -10.51 -2.15 -46.01
CA GLY A 152 -9.46 -3.13 -46.28
C GLY A 152 -8.22 -3.04 -45.40
N SER A 153 -8.23 -2.20 -44.37
CA SER A 153 -7.10 -2.11 -43.43
C SER A 153 -6.90 -3.43 -42.69
N LYS A 154 -5.67 -3.92 -42.67
CA LYS A 154 -5.23 -5.04 -41.82
C LYS A 154 -4.57 -4.57 -40.51
N PHE A 155 -4.41 -3.28 -40.36
CA PHE A 155 -3.79 -2.66 -39.17
C PHE A 155 -4.88 -2.25 -38.17
N HIS A 156 -5.28 -3.16 -37.29
CA HIS A 156 -6.34 -2.90 -36.30
C HIS A 156 -5.77 -2.46 -34.95
N ARG A 157 -5.17 -3.40 -34.22
CA ARG A 157 -4.67 -3.17 -32.84
C ARG A 157 -3.14 -3.39 -32.71
N HIS A 158 -2.43 -3.21 -33.79
CA HIS A 158 -0.97 -3.38 -33.81
C HIS A 158 -0.25 -2.26 -33.06
N ALA A 159 0.97 -2.56 -32.57
CA ALA A 159 1.79 -1.61 -31.82
C ALA A 159 2.46 -0.52 -32.69
N GLY A 160 2.38 -0.67 -34.01
CA GLY A 160 3.02 0.24 -34.96
C GLY A 160 4.48 -0.08 -35.25
N SER A 161 5.13 0.79 -36.01
CA SER A 161 6.54 0.65 -36.39
C SER A 161 7.48 0.71 -35.16
N ASN A 162 8.56 -0.05 -35.19
CA ASN A 162 9.60 -0.04 -34.17
C ASN A 162 10.71 1.01 -34.43
N GLY A 163 10.67 1.70 -35.54
CA GLY A 163 11.64 2.72 -35.92
C GLY A 163 12.02 2.65 -37.39
N ALA A 164 13.04 3.41 -37.77
CA ALA A 164 13.65 3.38 -39.10
C ALA A 164 14.51 2.11 -39.27
N ALA A 165 14.93 1.82 -40.53
CA ALA A 165 15.66 0.59 -40.85
C ALA A 165 17.16 0.69 -40.50
N SER A 166 17.98 1.12 -41.50
CA SER A 166 19.46 1.06 -41.43
C SER A 166 20.08 2.05 -40.43
N ASP A 167 19.48 3.20 -40.25
CA ASP A 167 19.90 4.19 -39.25
C ASP A 167 18.70 4.57 -38.38
N PRO A 168 18.74 4.30 -37.08
CA PRO A 168 19.82 3.90 -36.16
C PRO A 168 20.05 2.38 -36.02
N SER A 169 19.47 1.49 -36.86
CA SER A 169 19.59 0.03 -36.80
C SER A 169 19.24 -0.61 -35.45
N ARG A 170 18.45 0.06 -34.66
CA ARG A 170 18.01 -0.40 -33.31
C ARG A 170 16.66 0.16 -32.93
N VAL A 171 16.00 -0.49 -31.98
CA VAL A 171 14.84 0.07 -31.29
C VAL A 171 15.32 0.88 -30.08
N PHE A 172 14.90 2.13 -29.96
CA PHE A 172 15.29 2.99 -28.86
C PHE A 172 14.75 2.51 -27.51
N LYS A 173 15.54 2.75 -26.46
CA LYS A 173 15.08 2.53 -25.07
C LYS A 173 13.82 3.36 -24.79
N GLY A 174 12.90 2.81 -24.01
CA GLY A 174 11.65 3.49 -23.67
C GLY A 174 10.57 3.42 -24.74
N LYS A 175 10.77 2.74 -25.86
CA LYS A 175 9.72 2.47 -26.87
C LYS A 175 8.49 1.87 -26.19
N LYS A 176 7.33 2.46 -26.43
CA LYS A 176 6.05 2.03 -25.87
C LYS A 176 5.58 0.73 -26.52
N MET A 177 5.75 -0.39 -25.83
CA MET A 177 5.42 -1.74 -26.30
C MET A 177 4.40 -2.42 -25.39
N PRO A 178 3.73 -3.51 -25.85
CA PRO A 178 2.91 -4.36 -25.02
C PRO A 178 3.71 -4.89 -23.83
N GLY A 179 3.03 -5.23 -22.75
CA GLY A 179 3.67 -5.81 -21.58
C GLY A 179 2.78 -5.77 -20.35
N HIS A 180 3.37 -6.16 -19.22
CA HIS A 180 2.66 -6.18 -17.94
C HIS A 180 2.16 -4.80 -17.55
N MET A 181 0.89 -4.73 -17.11
CA MET A 181 0.23 -3.50 -16.64
C MET A 181 -0.37 -3.72 -15.26
N GLY A 182 -0.27 -2.72 -14.41
CA GLY A 182 -0.73 -2.82 -13.03
C GLY A 182 0.27 -3.56 -12.12
N SER A 183 -0.18 -3.97 -10.94
CA SER A 183 0.65 -4.58 -9.87
C SER A 183 1.93 -3.78 -9.57
N LYS A 184 1.87 -2.47 -9.70
CA LYS A 184 2.97 -1.54 -9.41
C LYS A 184 2.65 -0.74 -8.16
N LYS A 185 3.67 -0.39 -7.38
CA LYS A 185 3.56 0.55 -6.29
C LYS A 185 3.24 1.93 -6.87
N ILE A 186 2.11 2.49 -6.46
CA ILE A 186 1.60 3.80 -6.90
C ILE A 186 1.25 4.62 -5.66
N THR A 187 1.58 5.90 -5.71
CA THR A 187 1.20 6.89 -4.70
C THR A 187 0.23 7.88 -5.33
N ILE A 188 -0.90 8.09 -4.68
CA ILE A 188 -1.82 9.21 -4.98
C ILE A 188 -1.60 10.22 -3.88
N GLN A 189 -1.32 11.45 -4.28
CA GLN A 189 -0.96 12.55 -3.39
C GLN A 189 -2.14 13.50 -3.15
N ASN A 190 -2.06 14.28 -2.06
CA ASN A 190 -3.01 15.35 -1.71
C ASN A 190 -4.46 14.86 -1.58
N LEU A 191 -4.67 13.70 -0.97
CA LEU A 191 -6.00 13.24 -0.62
C LEU A 191 -6.42 13.86 0.71
N GLU A 192 -7.63 14.39 0.77
CA GLU A 192 -8.22 15.01 1.94
C GLU A 192 -8.89 13.95 2.83
N ILE A 193 -8.67 14.01 4.14
CA ILE A 193 -9.38 13.21 5.13
C ILE A 193 -10.71 13.89 5.44
N VAL A 194 -11.81 13.20 5.13
CA VAL A 194 -13.16 13.75 5.33
C VAL A 194 -13.72 13.40 6.71
N ARG A 195 -13.38 12.22 7.21
CA ARG A 195 -13.84 11.76 8.54
C ARG A 195 -12.81 10.82 9.15
N VAL A 196 -12.65 10.95 10.48
CA VAL A 196 -11.86 10.05 11.32
C VAL A 196 -12.80 9.41 12.33
N ASP A 197 -12.78 8.08 12.41
CA ASP A 197 -13.47 7.30 13.42
C ASP A 197 -12.39 6.60 14.25
N ALA A 198 -12.11 7.18 15.42
CA ALA A 198 -11.07 6.70 16.32
C ALA A 198 -11.45 5.38 17.01
N GLU A 199 -12.73 5.15 17.28
CA GLU A 199 -13.20 3.93 17.96
C GLU A 199 -12.98 2.69 17.09
N ASN A 200 -13.33 2.78 15.81
CA ASN A 200 -13.18 1.69 14.84
C ASN A 200 -11.87 1.74 14.05
N ASN A 201 -11.00 2.70 14.32
CA ASN A 201 -9.77 2.97 13.59
C ASN A 201 -10.01 3.11 12.07
N LEU A 202 -11.05 3.88 11.67
CA LEU A 202 -11.38 4.12 10.27
C LEU A 202 -10.99 5.53 9.85
N LEU A 203 -10.41 5.62 8.66
CA LEU A 203 -10.17 6.88 7.95
C LEU A 203 -10.97 6.88 6.66
N LEU A 204 -11.79 7.92 6.47
CA LEU A 204 -12.51 8.17 5.23
C LEU A 204 -11.74 9.23 4.44
N VAL A 205 -11.15 8.80 3.32
CA VAL A 205 -10.32 9.64 2.47
C VAL A 205 -11.08 9.96 1.18
N LYS A 206 -11.13 11.22 0.81
CA LYS A 206 -11.80 11.70 -0.39
C LYS A 206 -11.16 11.15 -1.65
N GLY A 207 -11.96 10.52 -2.51
CA GLY A 207 -11.50 9.99 -3.78
C GLY A 207 -11.03 8.53 -3.73
N SER A 208 -10.24 8.13 -4.73
CA SER A 208 -9.81 6.75 -4.93
C SER A 208 -8.41 6.50 -4.36
N VAL A 209 -8.24 5.35 -3.70
CA VAL A 209 -6.95 4.86 -3.21
C VAL A 209 -6.56 3.62 -4.03
N PRO A 210 -5.29 3.47 -4.43
CA PRO A 210 -4.86 2.35 -5.25
C PRO A 210 -5.03 0.99 -4.55
N GLY A 211 -5.15 -0.05 -5.34
CA GLY A 211 -5.25 -1.45 -4.87
C GLY A 211 -6.67 -1.99 -4.78
N PRO A 212 -6.81 -3.32 -4.65
CA PRO A 212 -8.06 -4.01 -4.39
C PRO A 212 -8.53 -3.84 -2.94
N LYS A 213 -9.75 -4.30 -2.62
CA LYS A 213 -10.20 -4.47 -1.23
C LYS A 213 -9.23 -5.40 -0.48
N LYS A 214 -9.02 -5.16 0.81
CA LYS A 214 -8.09 -5.88 1.69
C LYS A 214 -6.60 -5.69 1.34
N SER A 215 -6.23 -4.77 0.43
CA SER A 215 -4.83 -4.46 0.17
C SER A 215 -4.24 -3.56 1.26
N LEU A 216 -2.92 -3.75 1.48
CA LEU A 216 -2.15 -2.86 2.35
C LEU A 216 -2.00 -1.50 1.69
N VAL A 217 -2.29 -0.46 2.43
CA VAL A 217 -2.11 0.94 2.06
C VAL A 217 -1.21 1.61 3.09
N THR A 218 -0.24 2.36 2.61
CA THR A 218 0.57 3.23 3.45
C THR A 218 0.03 4.64 3.33
N ILE A 219 -0.35 5.23 4.43
CA ILE A 219 -0.82 6.61 4.52
C ILE A 219 0.30 7.43 5.15
N LYS A 220 0.59 8.57 4.57
CA LYS A 220 1.59 9.52 5.05
C LYS A 220 1.03 10.93 4.92
N GLU A 221 1.44 11.82 5.80
CA GLU A 221 1.23 13.26 5.60
C GLU A 221 1.82 13.67 4.25
N THR A 222 1.10 14.52 3.52
CA THR A 222 1.60 15.02 2.22
C THR A 222 2.80 15.92 2.39
N VAL A 223 3.71 15.87 1.42
CA VAL A 223 4.86 16.80 1.35
C VAL A 223 4.48 18.05 0.53
N LYS A 224 3.42 17.95 -0.28
CA LYS A 224 2.91 19.04 -1.13
C LYS A 224 1.63 19.58 -0.52
N ALA A 225 1.77 20.47 0.44
CA ALA A 225 0.62 21.20 1.02
C ALA A 225 0.36 22.47 0.21
#